data_25904c61c6b6c4505da76d1662cc5252
#
_entry.id   25904c61c6b6c4505da76d1662cc5252
#
_cell.length_a   1.000
_cell.length_b   1.000
_cell.length_c   1.000
_cell.angle_alpha   90.00
_cell.angle_beta   90.00
_cell.angle_gamma   90.00
#
_symmetry.space_group_name_H-M   'P 1'
#
loop_
_entity.id
_entity.type
_entity.pdbx_description
1 polymer ?
#
loop_
_entity_poly.entity_id
_entity_poly.type
_entity_poly.pdbx_seq_one_letter_code
_entity_poly.pdbx_strand_id
1 'polypeptide(L)'
;RGGEVERALTCLEARSLLPTAEGETWWAATLEDSAAHTVGVSKDLREGVRSSIEIIANEVVRRRAARGLEPLPQERAQDLALQSLRYIYRIIFLLYAEASPELGVLPVGATEYDAGYGLDRLRELALRELHEESAQAGTHIYESLDRLFRLVDEGHNEQVPAAQEGSFDGLVFRPMRADLFRPAATALIDEVGLGNGALLRVLRHLLLTKENSKSGRGFISYVELGINQLGAVYEGLMSYSGSFATERLWEVAPGGDASKGSWVVPEEVMKGLEEKDFVTVEDEVTGERRNVTYEKGQFVYRLSGRDRQRSASFYTPEVLTRFTVQQALAELLDQDGRTTSAEEILHLTVCEPALGSGAFAIEAVRQLAEQYLSRREREL
;
A
#
# COMPACT_ATOMS: atom_id res chain seq x y z
N ARG A 1 -16.81 11.20 18.90
CA ARG A 1 -17.18 10.63 20.23
C ARG A 1 -18.68 10.31 20.37
N GLY A 2 -19.61 10.96 19.64
CA GLY A 2 -21.06 10.65 19.73
C GLY A 2 -21.47 9.34 19.05
N GLY A 3 -20.82 8.94 17.95
CA GLY A 3 -21.18 7.72 17.21
C GLY A 3 -20.62 6.40 17.76
N GLU A 4 -19.66 6.43 18.68
CA GLU A 4 -19.05 5.20 19.24
C GLU A 4 -20.01 4.46 20.16
N VAL A 5 -20.75 5.19 21.00
CA VAL A 5 -21.74 4.61 21.91
C VAL A 5 -22.91 4.01 21.11
N GLU A 6 -23.38 4.70 20.07
CA GLU A 6 -24.43 4.18 19.18
C GLU A 6 -24.00 2.92 18.46
N ARG A 7 -22.75 2.87 17.94
CA ARG A 7 -22.20 1.66 17.32
C ARG A 7 -22.11 0.51 18.32
N ALA A 8 -21.57 0.76 19.52
CA ALA A 8 -21.49 -0.26 20.56
C ALA A 8 -22.88 -0.79 20.96
N LEU A 9 -23.87 0.09 21.09
CA LEU A 9 -25.23 -0.32 21.35
C LEU A 9 -25.81 -1.17 20.22
N THR A 10 -25.64 -0.74 18.97
CA THR A 10 -26.07 -1.52 17.79
C THR A 10 -25.44 -2.91 17.76
N CYS A 11 -24.16 -3.03 18.11
CA CYS A 11 -23.47 -4.33 18.18
C CYS A 11 -24.02 -5.26 19.26
N LEU A 12 -24.51 -4.71 20.35
CA LEU A 12 -24.97 -5.46 21.56
C LEU A 12 -26.49 -5.61 21.64
N GLU A 13 -27.27 -5.03 20.71
CA GLU A 13 -28.70 -5.19 20.66
C GLU A 13 -29.14 -6.64 20.40
N ALA A 14 -30.28 -7.02 20.91
CA ALA A 14 -30.84 -8.37 20.73
C ALA A 14 -30.95 -8.77 19.25
N ARG A 15 -31.30 -7.84 18.35
CA ARG A 15 -31.39 -8.08 16.91
C ARG A 15 -30.05 -8.42 16.26
N SER A 16 -28.93 -7.99 16.86
CA SER A 16 -27.58 -8.27 16.36
C SER A 16 -27.02 -9.58 16.87
N LEU A 17 -27.50 -10.03 18.03
CA LEU A 17 -27.04 -11.23 18.73
C LEU A 17 -27.93 -12.46 18.46
N LEU A 18 -29.24 -12.24 18.23
CA LEU A 18 -30.18 -13.33 17.98
C LEU A 18 -30.22 -13.68 16.48
N PRO A 19 -30.33 -14.99 16.12
CA PRO A 19 -30.47 -15.39 14.74
C PRO A 19 -31.82 -14.92 14.15
N THR A 20 -31.79 -14.60 12.86
CA THR A 20 -32.98 -14.34 12.05
C THR A 20 -33.80 -15.61 11.84
N ALA A 21 -34.97 -15.50 11.20
CA ALA A 21 -35.78 -16.65 10.82
C ALA A 21 -35.04 -17.64 9.90
N GLU A 22 -33.98 -17.18 9.22
CA GLU A 22 -33.13 -17.97 8.34
C GLU A 22 -31.93 -18.61 9.07
N GLY A 23 -31.80 -18.37 10.39
CA GLY A 23 -30.76 -18.95 11.25
C GLY A 23 -29.45 -18.18 11.27
N GLU A 24 -29.34 -17.05 10.57
CA GLU A 24 -28.14 -16.22 10.56
C GLU A 24 -28.23 -15.06 11.57
N THR A 25 -27.13 -14.76 12.23
CA THR A 25 -27.03 -13.56 13.08
C THR A 25 -26.53 -12.37 12.24
N TRP A 26 -26.90 -11.15 12.67
CA TRP A 26 -26.36 -9.93 12.06
C TRP A 26 -24.81 -9.92 12.06
N TRP A 27 -24.19 -10.47 13.08
CA TRP A 27 -22.74 -10.61 13.15
C TRP A 27 -22.16 -11.53 12.08
N ALA A 28 -22.81 -12.67 11.82
CA ALA A 28 -22.35 -13.59 10.76
C ALA A 28 -22.44 -12.94 9.37
N ALA A 29 -23.57 -12.31 9.07
CA ALA A 29 -23.76 -11.57 7.83
C ALA A 29 -22.77 -10.41 7.69
N THR A 30 -22.52 -9.65 8.76
CA THR A 30 -21.56 -8.54 8.76
C THR A 30 -20.10 -9.03 8.55
N LEU A 31 -19.74 -10.17 9.14
CA LEU A 31 -18.41 -10.78 8.93
C LEU A 31 -18.23 -11.27 7.49
N GLU A 32 -19.26 -11.85 6.89
CA GLU A 32 -19.23 -12.28 5.49
C GLU A 32 -19.12 -11.09 4.53
N ASP A 33 -19.92 -10.03 4.78
CA ASP A 33 -19.84 -8.76 4.06
C ASP A 33 -18.45 -8.10 4.22
N SER A 34 -17.87 -8.11 5.41
CA SER A 34 -16.53 -7.58 5.68
C SER A 34 -15.46 -8.37 4.91
N ALA A 35 -15.54 -9.70 4.89
CA ALA A 35 -14.60 -10.53 4.14
C ALA A 35 -14.70 -10.29 2.63
N ALA A 36 -15.93 -10.18 2.10
CA ALA A 36 -16.16 -9.86 0.69
C ALA A 36 -15.67 -8.43 0.36
N HIS A 37 -15.86 -7.48 1.27
CA HIS A 37 -15.38 -6.11 1.13
C HIS A 37 -13.84 -6.05 1.10
N THR A 38 -13.17 -6.80 1.98
CA THR A 38 -11.69 -6.85 2.04
C THR A 38 -11.07 -7.35 0.74
N VAL A 39 -11.67 -8.35 0.08
CA VAL A 39 -11.23 -8.83 -1.25
C VAL A 39 -11.42 -7.74 -2.31
N GLY A 40 -12.54 -7.03 -2.29
CA GLY A 40 -12.81 -5.89 -3.18
C GLY A 40 -11.81 -4.76 -2.97
N VAL A 41 -11.52 -4.40 -1.73
CA VAL A 41 -10.55 -3.37 -1.34
C VAL A 41 -9.14 -3.71 -1.84
N SER A 42 -8.70 -4.96 -1.74
CA SER A 42 -7.37 -5.38 -2.22
C SER A 42 -7.23 -5.21 -3.75
N LYS A 43 -8.29 -5.47 -4.51
CA LYS A 43 -8.32 -5.23 -5.97
C LYS A 43 -8.29 -3.74 -6.28
N ASP A 44 -9.10 -2.95 -5.61
CA ASP A 44 -9.18 -1.50 -5.78
C ASP A 44 -7.86 -0.82 -5.38
N LEU A 45 -7.24 -1.27 -4.29
CA LEU A 45 -5.94 -0.77 -3.84
C LEU A 45 -4.84 -1.08 -4.86
N ARG A 46 -4.80 -2.27 -5.44
CA ARG A 46 -3.83 -2.63 -6.49
C ARG A 46 -3.96 -1.71 -7.71
N GLU A 47 -5.18 -1.49 -8.17
CA GLU A 47 -5.45 -0.57 -9.29
C GLU A 47 -5.09 0.87 -8.89
N GLY A 48 -5.43 1.29 -7.68
CA GLY A 48 -5.08 2.59 -7.13
C GLY A 48 -3.56 2.81 -7.04
N VAL A 49 -2.80 1.81 -6.59
CA VAL A 49 -1.34 1.87 -6.55
C VAL A 49 -0.76 1.97 -7.96
N ARG A 50 -1.26 1.16 -8.93
CA ARG A 50 -0.84 1.24 -10.33
C ARG A 50 -1.03 2.66 -10.90
N SER A 51 -2.21 3.22 -10.74
CA SER A 51 -2.52 4.57 -11.21
C SER A 51 -1.68 5.63 -10.49
N SER A 52 -1.42 5.44 -9.20
CA SER A 52 -0.60 6.34 -8.39
C SER A 52 0.86 6.37 -8.85
N ILE A 53 1.42 5.23 -9.29
CA ILE A 53 2.78 5.17 -9.89
C ILE A 53 2.84 6.09 -11.13
N GLU A 54 1.87 6.01 -12.03
CA GLU A 54 1.82 6.87 -13.21
C GLU A 54 1.65 8.35 -12.84
N ILE A 55 0.80 8.66 -11.86
CA ILE A 55 0.61 10.04 -11.38
C ILE A 55 1.91 10.61 -10.85
N ILE A 56 2.61 9.90 -9.97
CA ILE A 56 3.87 10.36 -9.38
C ILE A 56 4.94 10.51 -10.46
N ALA A 57 5.12 9.49 -11.31
CA ALA A 57 6.15 9.52 -12.34
C ALA A 57 5.93 10.65 -13.36
N ASN A 58 4.69 10.86 -13.80
CA ASN A 58 4.36 11.96 -14.70
C ASN A 58 4.48 13.34 -14.02
N GLU A 59 4.19 13.43 -12.72
CA GLU A 59 4.45 14.66 -11.95
C GLU A 59 5.95 14.97 -11.87
N VAL A 60 6.80 13.97 -11.66
CA VAL A 60 8.26 14.14 -11.70
C VAL A 60 8.70 14.63 -13.08
N VAL A 61 8.25 14.00 -14.17
CA VAL A 61 8.57 14.41 -15.55
C VAL A 61 8.16 15.86 -15.78
N ARG A 62 6.93 16.22 -15.43
CA ARG A 62 6.38 17.58 -15.58
C ARG A 62 7.19 18.62 -14.79
N ARG A 63 7.52 18.34 -13.53
CA ARG A 63 8.26 19.26 -12.66
C ARG A 63 9.73 19.40 -13.07
N ARG A 64 10.35 18.32 -13.58
CA ARG A 64 11.70 18.40 -14.18
C ARG A 64 11.70 19.35 -15.37
N ALA A 65 10.74 19.19 -16.29
CA ALA A 65 10.60 20.09 -17.44
C ALA A 65 10.36 21.54 -17.03
N ALA A 66 9.49 21.79 -16.05
CA ALA A 66 9.23 23.13 -15.52
C ALA A 66 10.46 23.78 -14.87
N ARG A 67 11.42 22.99 -14.34
CA ARG A 67 12.70 23.46 -13.79
C ARG A 67 13.83 23.53 -14.82
N GLY A 68 13.56 23.23 -16.08
CA GLY A 68 14.58 23.21 -17.14
C GLY A 68 15.61 22.07 -16.99
N LEU A 69 15.28 21.02 -16.23
CA LEU A 69 16.13 19.84 -16.11
C LEU A 69 15.98 18.95 -17.35
N GLU A 70 17.06 18.27 -17.71
CA GLU A 70 17.04 17.33 -18.84
C GLU A 70 15.99 16.23 -18.65
N PRO A 71 15.28 15.82 -19.71
CA PRO A 71 14.38 14.68 -19.69
C PRO A 71 15.11 13.42 -19.22
N LEU A 72 14.43 12.58 -18.46
CA LEU A 72 14.99 11.29 -18.05
C LEU A 72 15.12 10.37 -19.27
N PRO A 73 16.27 9.70 -19.46
CA PRO A 73 16.43 8.73 -20.53
C PRO A 73 15.59 7.47 -20.27
N GLN A 74 15.33 6.71 -21.35
CA GLN A 74 14.45 5.52 -21.31
C GLN A 74 14.91 4.49 -20.27
N GLU A 75 16.21 4.34 -20.06
CA GLU A 75 16.80 3.41 -19.11
C GLU A 75 16.45 3.75 -17.65
N ARG A 76 16.10 5.01 -17.36
CA ARG A 76 15.70 5.46 -16.05
C ARG A 76 14.18 5.30 -15.78
N ALA A 77 13.40 4.87 -16.77
CA ALA A 77 11.95 4.73 -16.62
C ALA A 77 11.59 3.68 -15.55
N GLN A 78 12.29 2.53 -15.55
CA GLN A 78 12.04 1.50 -14.55
C GLN A 78 12.50 1.91 -13.14
N ASP A 79 13.59 2.65 -13.02
CA ASP A 79 14.04 3.22 -11.75
C ASP A 79 13.01 4.23 -11.20
N LEU A 80 12.46 5.10 -12.05
CA LEU A 80 11.40 6.02 -11.66
C LEU A 80 10.13 5.27 -11.21
N ALA A 81 9.75 4.18 -11.89
CA ALA A 81 8.65 3.32 -11.47
C ALA A 81 8.87 2.75 -10.07
N LEU A 82 10.06 2.20 -9.80
CA LEU A 82 10.42 1.63 -8.50
C LEU A 82 10.45 2.69 -7.39
N GLN A 83 10.97 3.88 -7.67
CA GLN A 83 10.98 4.99 -6.70
C GLN A 83 9.55 5.49 -6.41
N SER A 84 8.69 5.58 -7.44
CA SER A 84 7.28 5.93 -7.27
C SER A 84 6.54 4.88 -6.42
N LEU A 85 6.78 3.60 -6.67
CA LEU A 85 6.24 2.50 -5.89
C LEU A 85 6.70 2.57 -4.43
N ARG A 86 7.99 2.80 -4.16
CA ARG A 86 8.54 2.95 -2.80
C ARG A 86 7.93 4.13 -2.07
N TYR A 87 7.72 5.26 -2.75
CA TYR A 87 7.06 6.42 -2.17
C TYR A 87 5.63 6.10 -1.72
N ILE A 88 4.87 5.39 -2.55
CA ILE A 88 3.51 4.93 -2.23
C ILE A 88 3.54 3.95 -1.05
N TYR A 89 4.50 3.02 -1.03
CA TYR A 89 4.63 2.07 0.08
C TYR A 89 5.01 2.71 1.39
N ARG A 90 5.76 3.82 1.42
CA ARG A 90 5.95 4.62 2.63
C ARG A 90 4.60 5.06 3.20
N ILE A 91 3.73 5.61 2.35
CA ILE A 91 2.40 6.07 2.78
C ILE A 91 1.56 4.90 3.29
N ILE A 92 1.46 3.81 2.52
CA ILE A 92 0.68 2.62 2.88
C ILE A 92 1.18 2.02 4.21
N PHE A 93 2.50 1.89 4.37
CA PHE A 93 3.10 1.36 5.58
C PHE A 93 2.76 2.22 6.80
N LEU A 94 2.84 3.54 6.68
CA LEU A 94 2.52 4.44 7.78
C LEU A 94 1.02 4.46 8.10
N LEU A 95 0.15 4.36 7.09
CA LEU A 95 -1.30 4.19 7.32
C LEU A 95 -1.60 2.89 8.07
N TYR A 96 -0.88 1.81 7.75
CA TYR A 96 -0.99 0.55 8.49
C TYR A 96 -0.42 0.68 9.91
N ALA A 97 0.74 1.30 10.07
CA ALA A 97 1.38 1.50 11.37
C ALA A 97 0.54 2.40 12.31
N GLU A 98 -0.14 3.42 11.78
CA GLU A 98 -1.05 4.26 12.56
C GLU A 98 -2.31 3.49 12.97
N ALA A 99 -2.78 2.57 12.12
CA ALA A 99 -3.90 1.69 12.41
C ALA A 99 -3.55 0.54 13.38
N SER A 100 -2.26 0.29 13.60
CA SER A 100 -1.70 -0.78 14.45
C SER A 100 -0.66 -0.22 15.44
N PRO A 101 -1.10 0.55 16.46
CA PRO A 101 -0.21 1.21 17.42
C PRO A 101 0.74 0.26 18.16
N GLU A 102 0.37 -1.01 18.29
CA GLU A 102 1.17 -2.07 18.91
C GLU A 102 2.52 -2.32 18.19
N LEU A 103 2.65 -1.88 16.94
CA LEU A 103 3.92 -1.94 16.21
C LEU A 103 4.97 -0.97 16.74
N GLY A 104 4.57 0.05 17.50
CA GLY A 104 5.47 1.04 18.09
C GLY A 104 6.28 1.88 17.08
N VAL A 105 5.82 1.96 15.83
CA VAL A 105 6.50 2.72 14.76
C VAL A 105 6.18 4.22 14.86
N LEU A 106 4.92 4.53 15.15
CA LEU A 106 4.42 5.89 15.26
C LEU A 106 3.94 6.17 16.69
N PRO A 107 4.19 7.35 17.25
CA PRO A 107 3.77 7.72 18.60
C PRO A 107 2.27 8.11 18.63
N VAL A 108 1.41 7.20 18.20
CA VAL A 108 -0.05 7.36 18.16
C VAL A 108 -0.58 7.64 19.57
N GLY A 109 -1.43 8.66 19.72
CA GLY A 109 -1.94 9.09 21.02
C GLY A 109 -1.11 10.18 21.69
N ALA A 110 0.09 10.50 21.18
CA ALA A 110 0.81 11.70 21.59
C ALA A 110 0.18 12.94 20.96
N THR A 111 -0.15 13.94 21.78
CA THR A 111 -0.89 15.14 21.35
C THR A 111 -0.22 15.85 20.16
N GLU A 112 1.11 15.95 20.18
CA GLU A 112 1.91 16.60 19.13
C GLU A 112 1.90 15.81 17.82
N TYR A 113 1.89 14.46 17.92
CA TYR A 113 1.77 13.59 16.75
C TYR A 113 0.38 13.72 16.13
N ASP A 114 -0.66 13.51 16.91
CA ASP A 114 -2.04 13.51 16.43
C ASP A 114 -2.43 14.87 15.83
N ALA A 115 -1.97 15.97 16.42
CA ALA A 115 -2.23 17.31 15.92
C ALA A 115 -1.37 17.70 14.70
N GLY A 116 -0.10 17.26 14.65
CA GLY A 116 0.89 17.75 13.68
C GLY A 116 1.20 16.77 12.54
N TYR A 117 1.22 15.47 12.80
CA TYR A 117 1.74 14.45 11.88
C TYR A 117 0.75 13.33 11.59
N GLY A 118 -0.31 13.15 12.40
CA GLY A 118 -1.31 12.09 12.24
C GLY A 118 -1.86 12.00 10.81
N LEU A 119 -1.93 10.79 10.28
CA LEU A 119 -2.34 10.54 8.90
C LEU A 119 -3.85 10.60 8.70
N ASP A 120 -4.64 10.55 9.77
CA ASP A 120 -6.10 10.71 9.70
C ASP A 120 -6.50 12.03 9.02
N ARG A 121 -5.73 13.09 9.18
CA ARG A 121 -5.93 14.37 8.46
C ARG A 121 -5.82 14.24 6.93
N LEU A 122 -5.05 13.24 6.43
CA LEU A 122 -4.95 12.99 4.99
C LEU A 122 -6.27 12.49 4.40
N ARG A 123 -7.13 11.86 5.22
CA ARG A 123 -8.48 11.45 4.81
C ARG A 123 -9.34 12.65 4.48
N GLU A 124 -9.32 13.67 5.35
CA GLU A 124 -10.05 14.93 5.10
C GLU A 124 -9.51 15.67 3.87
N LEU A 125 -8.17 15.68 3.73
CA LEU A 125 -7.52 16.30 2.56
C LEU A 125 -7.88 15.58 1.26
N ALA A 126 -7.97 14.26 1.26
CA ALA A 126 -8.32 13.48 0.07
C ALA A 126 -9.75 13.82 -0.47
N LEU A 127 -10.64 14.29 0.40
CA LEU A 127 -11.99 14.72 0.02
C LEU A 127 -12.04 16.15 -0.53
N ARG A 128 -10.96 16.95 -0.37
CA ARG A 128 -10.92 18.34 -0.82
C ARG A 128 -10.53 18.44 -2.29
N GLU A 129 -11.16 19.34 -3.00
CA GLU A 129 -10.77 19.73 -4.35
C GLU A 129 -9.94 21.00 -4.31
N LEU A 130 -8.86 21.01 -5.10
CA LEU A 130 -8.05 22.20 -5.31
C LEU A 130 -8.38 22.79 -6.68
N HIS A 131 -9.03 23.95 -6.70
CA HIS A 131 -9.44 24.60 -7.93
C HIS A 131 -8.36 25.54 -8.48
N GLU A 132 -7.55 26.14 -7.60
CA GLU A 132 -6.50 27.06 -8.01
C GLU A 132 -5.23 26.33 -8.45
N GLU A 133 -4.68 26.73 -9.59
CA GLU A 133 -3.44 26.16 -10.14
C GLU A 133 -2.26 26.32 -9.20
N SER A 134 -2.16 27.48 -8.51
CA SER A 134 -1.16 27.74 -7.49
C SER A 134 -1.24 26.77 -6.32
N ALA A 135 -2.45 26.43 -5.86
CA ALA A 135 -2.68 25.49 -4.79
C ALA A 135 -2.32 24.06 -5.20
N GLN A 136 -2.62 23.68 -6.45
CA GLN A 136 -2.25 22.38 -7.02
C GLN A 136 -0.74 22.22 -7.20
N ALA A 137 -0.04 23.29 -7.60
CA ALA A 137 1.41 23.31 -7.80
C ALA A 137 2.20 23.36 -6.50
N GLY A 138 1.60 23.84 -5.39
CA GLY A 138 2.22 23.89 -4.05
C GLY A 138 2.69 22.51 -3.57
N THR A 139 3.63 22.46 -2.61
CA THR A 139 4.33 21.25 -2.16
C THR A 139 4.12 20.90 -0.69
N HIS A 140 3.19 21.55 -0.01
CA HIS A 140 3.07 21.37 1.47
C HIS A 140 2.71 19.95 1.89
N ILE A 141 1.90 19.22 1.09
CA ILE A 141 1.57 17.82 1.40
C ILE A 141 2.83 16.96 1.27
N TYR A 142 3.63 17.18 0.21
CA TYR A 142 4.91 16.51 0.01
C TYR A 142 5.87 16.80 1.16
N GLU A 143 6.07 18.06 1.52
CA GLU A 143 6.97 18.48 2.58
C GLU A 143 6.58 17.90 3.95
N SER A 144 5.28 17.86 4.23
CA SER A 144 4.75 17.26 5.45
C SER A 144 5.01 15.75 5.52
N LEU A 145 4.81 15.03 4.41
CA LEU A 145 5.09 13.60 4.33
C LEU A 145 6.60 13.32 4.38
N ASP A 146 7.43 14.10 3.67
CA ASP A 146 8.89 13.97 3.71
C ASP A 146 9.43 14.16 5.14
N ARG A 147 8.88 15.15 5.87
CA ARG A 147 9.25 15.34 7.27
C ARG A 147 8.90 14.12 8.14
N LEU A 148 7.72 13.55 7.95
CA LEU A 148 7.31 12.34 8.67
C LEU A 148 8.20 11.14 8.30
N PHE A 149 8.52 10.96 7.03
CA PHE A 149 9.41 9.89 6.58
C PHE A 149 10.80 9.97 7.21
N ARG A 150 11.34 11.19 7.35
CA ARG A 150 12.63 11.41 8.02
C ARG A 150 12.55 11.12 9.53
N LEU A 151 11.48 11.52 10.20
CA LEU A 151 11.27 11.21 11.61
C LEU A 151 11.22 9.69 11.84
N VAL A 152 10.61 8.94 10.93
CA VAL A 152 10.56 7.47 11.01
C VAL A 152 11.92 6.84 10.71
N ASP A 153 12.68 7.35 9.75
CA ASP A 153 14.00 6.80 9.40
C ASP A 153 15.06 7.12 10.46
N GLU A 154 15.18 8.40 10.83
CA GLU A 154 16.26 8.92 11.65
C GLU A 154 15.95 8.88 13.17
N GLY A 155 14.65 8.86 13.52
CA GLY A 155 14.19 9.00 14.88
C GLY A 155 14.16 10.45 15.36
N HIS A 156 13.60 10.65 16.55
CA HIS A 156 13.59 11.93 17.25
C HIS A 156 13.47 11.68 18.74
N ASN A 157 14.32 12.33 19.55
CA ASN A 157 14.37 12.15 21.01
C ASN A 157 14.53 10.68 21.45
N GLU A 158 15.25 9.86 20.69
CA GLU A 158 15.44 8.43 20.93
C GLU A 158 16.08 8.09 22.28
N GLN A 159 16.74 9.07 22.91
CA GLN A 159 17.36 8.94 24.25
C GLN A 159 16.34 8.85 25.39
N VAL A 160 15.07 9.20 25.13
CA VAL A 160 14.01 9.07 26.15
C VAL A 160 13.71 7.60 26.39
N PRO A 161 13.83 7.09 27.64
CA PRO A 161 13.50 5.70 27.93
C PRO A 161 12.03 5.37 27.61
N ALA A 162 11.77 4.19 27.07
CA ALA A 162 10.41 3.75 26.72
C ALA A 162 9.42 3.87 27.89
N ALA A 163 9.87 3.57 29.13
CA ALA A 163 9.05 3.71 30.33
C ALA A 163 8.65 5.17 30.66
N GLN A 164 9.28 6.16 30.06
CA GLN A 164 9.04 7.58 30.29
C GLN A 164 8.36 8.28 29.10
N GLU A 165 8.19 7.60 27.97
CA GLU A 165 7.61 8.22 26.76
C GLU A 165 6.22 8.80 27.02
N GLY A 166 5.36 8.12 27.78
CA GLY A 166 4.01 8.61 28.12
C GLY A 166 3.97 9.80 29.08
N SER A 167 5.09 10.12 29.73
CA SER A 167 5.22 11.30 30.61
C SER A 167 6.17 12.37 30.08
N PHE A 168 6.79 12.13 28.93
CA PHE A 168 7.67 13.09 28.26
C PHE A 168 6.84 14.13 27.52
N ASP A 169 7.10 15.38 27.81
CA ASP A 169 6.47 16.51 27.12
C ASP A 169 7.24 16.77 25.82
N GLY A 170 6.82 16.09 24.76
CA GLY A 170 7.45 16.18 23.45
C GLY A 170 7.28 14.93 22.61
N LEU A 171 7.68 15.04 21.36
CA LEU A 171 7.53 14.00 20.37
C LEU A 171 8.72 13.03 20.42
N VAL A 172 8.44 11.73 20.49
CA VAL A 172 9.45 10.66 20.47
C VAL A 172 9.21 9.77 19.26
N PHE A 173 10.24 9.61 18.42
CA PHE A 173 10.25 8.60 17.34
C PHE A 173 11.45 7.67 17.53
N ARG A 174 11.21 6.37 17.47
CA ARG A 174 12.27 5.37 17.40
C ARG A 174 12.71 5.20 15.95
N PRO A 175 14.03 5.27 15.66
CA PRO A 175 14.51 5.19 14.29
C PRO A 175 14.30 3.79 13.73
N MET A 176 13.60 3.69 12.60
CA MET A 176 13.36 2.43 11.92
C MET A 176 14.56 1.98 11.10
N ARG A 177 15.31 2.93 10.50
CA ARG A 177 16.51 2.71 9.66
C ARG A 177 16.28 1.69 8.54
N ALA A 178 15.07 1.62 8.02
CA ALA A 178 14.71 0.71 6.93
C ALA A 178 15.05 1.29 5.57
N ASP A 179 15.51 0.46 4.64
CA ASP A 179 15.88 0.89 3.28
C ASP A 179 14.74 1.62 2.55
N LEU A 180 13.49 1.27 2.86
CA LEU A 180 12.31 1.92 2.32
C LEU A 180 12.28 3.43 2.60
N PHE A 181 12.71 3.87 3.79
CA PHE A 181 12.63 5.26 4.24
C PHE A 181 13.87 6.08 3.95
N ARG A 182 14.99 5.44 3.55
CA ARG A 182 16.22 6.15 3.20
C ARG A 182 16.04 7.13 2.05
N PRO A 183 16.66 8.33 2.06
CA PRO A 183 16.54 9.31 0.98
C PRO A 183 16.86 8.75 -0.42
N ALA A 184 17.85 7.86 -0.51
CA ALA A 184 18.22 7.23 -1.78
C ALA A 184 17.09 6.42 -2.44
N ALA A 185 16.09 5.98 -1.66
CA ALA A 185 14.97 5.17 -2.17
C ALA A 185 14.00 5.96 -3.06
N THR A 186 13.99 7.31 -2.98
CA THR A 186 13.10 8.21 -3.71
C THR A 186 13.81 9.43 -4.31
N ALA A 187 15.11 9.35 -4.57
CA ALA A 187 15.95 10.48 -4.96
C ALA A 187 15.45 11.27 -6.18
N LEU A 188 14.89 10.60 -7.21
CA LEU A 188 14.32 11.27 -8.40
C LEU A 188 13.06 12.09 -8.06
N ILE A 189 12.29 11.63 -7.07
CA ILE A 189 11.12 12.34 -6.58
C ILE A 189 11.58 13.53 -5.75
N ASP A 190 12.53 13.31 -4.85
CA ASP A 190 13.01 14.31 -3.90
C ASP A 190 13.75 15.46 -4.60
N GLU A 191 14.36 15.20 -5.77
CA GLU A 191 14.98 16.23 -6.61
C GLU A 191 13.99 17.33 -7.03
N VAL A 192 12.71 16.98 -7.26
CA VAL A 192 11.71 17.93 -7.76
C VAL A 192 10.53 18.14 -6.81
N GLY A 193 10.36 17.27 -5.81
CA GLY A 193 9.18 17.24 -4.97
C GLY A 193 7.91 16.87 -5.76
N LEU A 194 6.78 16.81 -5.07
CA LEU A 194 5.47 16.50 -5.70
C LEU A 194 4.48 17.64 -5.41
N GLY A 195 3.67 17.98 -6.42
CA GLY A 195 2.60 18.96 -6.27
C GLY A 195 1.42 18.41 -5.45
N ASN A 196 0.75 19.30 -4.71
CA ASN A 196 -0.42 18.97 -3.91
C ASN A 196 -1.51 18.28 -4.76
N GLY A 197 -1.77 18.78 -6.00
CA GLY A 197 -2.77 18.20 -6.89
C GLY A 197 -2.46 16.75 -7.26
N ALA A 198 -1.19 16.42 -7.52
CA ALA A 198 -0.77 15.05 -7.80
C ALA A 198 -0.92 14.17 -6.54
N LEU A 199 -0.44 14.65 -5.38
CA LEU A 199 -0.54 13.90 -4.13
C LEU A 199 -1.98 13.69 -3.67
N LEU A 200 -2.86 14.65 -3.83
CA LEU A 200 -4.29 14.45 -3.51
C LEU A 200 -4.92 13.35 -4.37
N ARG A 201 -4.59 13.26 -5.66
CA ARG A 201 -5.05 12.15 -6.51
C ARG A 201 -4.49 10.81 -6.02
N VAL A 202 -3.21 10.76 -5.65
CA VAL A 202 -2.60 9.56 -5.04
C VAL A 202 -3.32 9.18 -3.75
N LEU A 203 -3.54 10.14 -2.83
CA LEU A 203 -4.23 9.90 -1.57
C LEU A 203 -5.67 9.42 -1.77
N ARG A 204 -6.40 9.95 -2.75
CA ARG A 204 -7.73 9.43 -3.12
C ARG A 204 -7.69 7.95 -3.51
N HIS A 205 -6.71 7.57 -4.32
CA HIS A 205 -6.52 6.17 -4.72
C HIS A 205 -6.14 5.25 -3.56
N LEU A 206 -5.44 5.75 -2.56
CA LEU A 206 -5.01 4.96 -1.41
C LEU A 206 -6.05 4.93 -0.28
N LEU A 207 -6.83 6.00 -0.11
CA LEU A 207 -7.71 6.16 1.05
C LEU A 207 -9.19 5.91 0.77
N LEU A 208 -9.61 5.99 -0.50
CA LEU A 208 -11.02 5.90 -0.87
C LEU A 208 -11.28 4.66 -1.74
N THR A 209 -12.38 3.98 -1.44
CA THR A 209 -12.89 2.91 -2.31
C THR A 209 -13.46 3.52 -3.61
N LYS A 210 -13.58 2.70 -4.67
CA LYS A 210 -14.28 3.14 -5.88
C LYS A 210 -15.74 3.44 -5.52
N GLU A 211 -16.27 4.45 -6.20
CA GLU A 211 -17.67 4.80 -6.06
C GLU A 211 -18.56 3.64 -6.52
N ASN A 212 -19.42 3.18 -5.64
CA ASN A 212 -20.38 2.14 -5.97
C ASN A 212 -21.77 2.79 -5.98
N SER A 213 -22.55 2.55 -7.04
CA SER A 213 -23.89 3.13 -7.23
C SER A 213 -24.86 2.88 -6.08
N LYS A 214 -24.54 1.94 -5.17
CA LYS A 214 -25.38 1.57 -4.02
C LYS A 214 -24.93 2.15 -2.69
N SER A 215 -23.65 2.50 -2.48
CA SER A 215 -23.09 2.84 -1.16
C SER A 215 -22.21 4.09 -1.12
N GLY A 216 -22.00 4.78 -2.24
CA GLY A 216 -21.08 5.91 -2.30
C GLY A 216 -19.58 5.50 -2.13
N ARG A 217 -18.70 6.48 -1.98
CA ARG A 217 -17.28 6.28 -1.66
C ARG A 217 -17.09 6.14 -0.15
N GLY A 218 -16.43 5.05 0.29
CA GLY A 218 -16.01 4.83 1.66
C GLY A 218 -14.49 4.99 1.83
N PHE A 219 -14.02 5.04 3.09
CA PHE A 219 -12.59 4.98 3.38
C PHE A 219 -12.11 3.54 3.44
N ILE A 220 -10.90 3.30 2.90
CA ILE A 220 -10.21 2.02 3.04
C ILE A 220 -9.74 1.86 4.48
N SER A 221 -10.11 0.74 5.11
CA SER A 221 -9.66 0.36 6.46
C SER A 221 -8.32 -0.38 6.37
N TYR A 222 -7.25 0.24 6.86
CA TYR A 222 -5.93 -0.38 6.90
C TYR A 222 -5.76 -1.37 8.05
N VAL A 223 -6.62 -1.35 9.07
CA VAL A 223 -6.67 -2.35 10.15
C VAL A 223 -7.00 -3.75 9.61
N GLU A 224 -7.90 -3.80 8.61
CA GLU A 224 -8.37 -5.05 8.01
C GLU A 224 -7.45 -5.56 6.89
N LEU A 225 -6.55 -4.71 6.38
CA LEU A 225 -5.56 -5.08 5.37
C LEU A 225 -4.36 -5.76 6.05
N GLY A 226 -4.42 -7.08 6.14
CA GLY A 226 -3.27 -7.87 6.61
C GLY A 226 -2.04 -7.75 5.69
N ILE A 227 -0.88 -8.12 6.23
CA ILE A 227 0.41 -8.13 5.50
C ILE A 227 0.30 -8.92 4.19
N ASN A 228 -0.47 -10.00 4.20
CA ASN A 228 -0.67 -10.86 3.02
C ASN A 228 -1.40 -10.14 1.88
N GLN A 229 -2.40 -9.32 2.19
CA GLN A 229 -3.11 -8.51 1.18
C GLN A 229 -2.20 -7.44 0.58
N LEU A 230 -1.40 -6.78 1.41
CA LEU A 230 -0.40 -5.81 0.95
C LEU A 230 0.68 -6.48 0.09
N GLY A 231 1.12 -7.69 0.47
CA GLY A 231 2.03 -8.52 -0.32
C GLY A 231 1.45 -8.87 -1.70
N ALA A 232 0.18 -9.26 -1.77
CA ALA A 232 -0.52 -9.57 -3.01
C ALA A 232 -0.68 -8.33 -3.93
N VAL A 233 -0.87 -7.14 -3.36
CA VAL A 233 -0.86 -5.87 -4.13
C VAL A 233 0.51 -5.65 -4.76
N TYR A 234 1.59 -5.83 -4.00
CA TYR A 234 2.97 -5.70 -4.49
C TYR A 234 3.27 -6.68 -5.61
N GLU A 235 3.01 -7.96 -5.38
CA GLU A 235 3.26 -9.03 -6.37
C GLU A 235 2.52 -8.77 -7.68
N GLY A 236 1.25 -8.35 -7.60
CA GLY A 236 0.45 -8.02 -8.78
C GLY A 236 1.04 -6.89 -9.64
N LEU A 237 1.93 -6.06 -9.08
CA LEU A 237 2.58 -4.96 -9.77
C LEU A 237 3.99 -5.30 -10.30
N MET A 238 4.59 -6.41 -9.86
CA MET A 238 5.92 -6.83 -10.31
C MET A 238 5.98 -7.17 -11.80
N SER A 239 4.84 -7.49 -12.41
CA SER A 239 4.74 -7.79 -13.85
C SER A 239 4.62 -6.54 -14.73
N TYR A 240 4.55 -5.35 -14.11
CA TYR A 240 4.46 -4.09 -14.83
C TYR A 240 5.84 -3.49 -15.05
N SER A 241 6.00 -2.80 -16.17
CA SER A 241 7.21 -2.05 -16.49
C SER A 241 6.90 -0.60 -16.84
N GLY A 242 7.82 0.29 -16.44
CA GLY A 242 7.79 1.70 -16.77
C GLY A 242 8.50 1.97 -18.09
N SER A 243 7.92 2.85 -18.90
CA SER A 243 8.54 3.37 -20.12
C SER A 243 8.11 4.81 -20.38
N PHE A 244 8.91 5.57 -21.13
CA PHE A 244 8.47 6.86 -21.66
C PHE A 244 7.91 6.67 -23.05
N ALA A 245 6.75 7.26 -23.33
CA ALA A 245 6.14 7.24 -24.66
C ALA A 245 7.07 7.90 -25.68
N THR A 246 7.43 7.19 -26.74
CA THR A 246 8.28 7.71 -27.83
C THR A 246 7.49 8.54 -28.85
N GLU A 247 6.20 8.29 -28.91
CA GLU A 247 5.19 8.96 -29.73
C GLU A 247 3.85 8.99 -29.00
N ARG A 248 2.81 9.52 -29.59
CA ARG A 248 1.46 9.49 -29.00
C ARG A 248 0.93 8.05 -28.97
N LEU A 249 0.46 7.61 -27.81
CA LEU A 249 -0.04 6.27 -27.58
C LEU A 249 -1.50 6.33 -27.11
N TRP A 250 -2.28 5.29 -27.44
CA TRP A 250 -3.66 5.08 -26.98
C TRP A 250 -3.74 3.89 -26.07
N GLU A 251 -4.48 3.98 -24.98
CA GLU A 251 -4.73 2.85 -24.10
C GLU A 251 -5.88 2.00 -24.64
N VAL A 252 -5.65 0.69 -24.74
CA VAL A 252 -6.62 -0.29 -25.21
C VAL A 252 -6.73 -1.45 -24.24
N ALA A 253 -7.92 -2.03 -24.14
CA ALA A 253 -8.23 -3.18 -23.30
C ALA A 253 -9.37 -3.99 -23.91
N PRO A 254 -9.53 -5.28 -23.59
CA PRO A 254 -10.66 -6.07 -24.07
C PRO A 254 -12.00 -5.43 -23.67
N GLY A 255 -12.76 -4.98 -24.68
CA GLY A 255 -14.03 -4.27 -24.48
C GLY A 255 -13.90 -2.94 -23.72
N GLY A 256 -12.76 -2.27 -23.79
CA GLY A 256 -12.48 -1.00 -23.12
C GLY A 256 -12.29 -1.09 -21.58
N ASP A 257 -12.31 -2.29 -21.02
CA ASP A 257 -12.23 -2.52 -19.58
C ASP A 257 -10.78 -2.73 -19.12
N ALA A 258 -10.11 -1.66 -18.69
CA ALA A 258 -8.74 -1.68 -18.20
C ALA A 258 -8.54 -2.61 -16.99
N SER A 259 -9.59 -2.97 -16.25
CA SER A 259 -9.49 -3.87 -15.09
C SER A 259 -9.12 -5.32 -15.48
N LYS A 260 -9.34 -5.68 -16.73
CA LYS A 260 -8.96 -6.97 -17.33
C LYS A 260 -7.53 -7.00 -17.88
N GLY A 261 -6.80 -5.91 -17.71
CA GLY A 261 -5.49 -5.66 -18.26
C GLY A 261 -5.58 -4.75 -19.50
N SER A 262 -4.68 -3.77 -19.54
CA SER A 262 -4.59 -2.83 -20.65
C SER A 262 -3.16 -2.76 -21.20
N TRP A 263 -3.04 -2.33 -22.46
CA TRP A 263 -1.76 -2.03 -23.09
C TRP A 263 -1.88 -0.74 -23.90
N VAL A 264 -0.78 -0.24 -24.39
CA VAL A 264 -0.76 0.98 -25.18
C VAL A 264 -0.31 0.69 -26.60
N VAL A 265 -0.91 1.37 -27.56
CA VAL A 265 -0.64 1.20 -28.98
C VAL A 265 -0.39 2.55 -29.68
N PRO A 266 0.51 2.61 -30.67
CA PRO A 266 0.70 3.81 -31.49
C PRO A 266 -0.44 4.01 -32.48
N GLU A 267 -0.50 5.22 -33.08
CA GLU A 267 -1.57 5.62 -34.01
C GLU A 267 -1.74 4.68 -35.21
N GLU A 268 -0.66 4.12 -35.70
CA GLU A 268 -0.69 3.17 -36.83
C GLU A 268 -1.49 1.91 -36.52
N VAL A 269 -1.32 1.37 -35.30
CA VAL A 269 -2.03 0.17 -34.82
C VAL A 269 -3.46 0.52 -34.43
N MET A 270 -3.70 1.73 -33.88
CA MET A 270 -5.03 2.20 -33.49
C MET A 270 -6.06 2.10 -34.62
N LYS A 271 -5.66 2.43 -35.85
CA LYS A 271 -6.54 2.45 -37.03
C LYS A 271 -7.15 1.06 -37.36
N GLY A 272 -6.58 -0.03 -36.84
CA GLY A 272 -7.05 -1.40 -37.04
C GLY A 272 -7.89 -1.97 -35.90
N LEU A 273 -8.14 -1.22 -34.83
CA LEU A 273 -8.86 -1.66 -33.64
C LEU A 273 -10.31 -1.16 -33.64
N GLU A 274 -11.19 -1.89 -32.95
CA GLU A 274 -12.58 -1.50 -32.79
C GLU A 274 -12.70 -0.38 -31.71
N GLU A 275 -13.61 0.55 -31.92
CA GLU A 275 -13.82 1.68 -31.00
C GLU A 275 -14.13 1.22 -29.56
N LYS A 276 -14.81 0.10 -29.39
CA LYS A 276 -15.15 -0.51 -28.10
C LYS A 276 -13.92 -0.96 -27.27
N ASP A 277 -12.76 -1.14 -27.91
CA ASP A 277 -11.55 -1.65 -27.24
C ASP A 277 -10.69 -0.51 -26.66
N PHE A 278 -11.05 0.75 -26.94
CA PHE A 278 -10.35 1.87 -26.35
C PHE A 278 -10.80 2.10 -24.90
N VAL A 279 -9.83 2.28 -24.03
CA VAL A 279 -10.10 2.71 -22.65
C VAL A 279 -10.51 4.17 -22.66
N THR A 280 -11.66 4.45 -22.05
CA THR A 280 -12.19 5.82 -21.95
C THR A 280 -12.21 6.26 -20.49
N VAL A 281 -11.99 7.57 -20.30
CA VAL A 281 -12.18 8.25 -19.01
C VAL A 281 -13.28 9.31 -19.21
N GLU A 282 -14.15 9.41 -18.23
CA GLU A 282 -15.16 10.46 -18.18
C GLU A 282 -14.57 11.70 -17.54
N ASP A 283 -14.67 12.84 -18.21
CA ASP A 283 -14.27 14.13 -17.68
C ASP A 283 -15.25 14.54 -16.57
N GLU A 284 -14.77 14.70 -15.34
CA GLU A 284 -15.61 14.97 -14.17
C GLU A 284 -16.39 16.29 -14.25
N VAL A 285 -15.96 17.23 -15.13
CA VAL A 285 -16.59 18.56 -15.28
C VAL A 285 -17.60 18.56 -16.41
N THR A 286 -17.23 17.95 -17.54
CA THR A 286 -18.05 18.01 -18.77
C THR A 286 -18.91 16.78 -18.98
N GLY A 287 -18.63 15.65 -18.29
CA GLY A 287 -19.26 14.34 -18.50
C GLY A 287 -18.91 13.70 -19.86
N GLU A 288 -18.00 14.30 -20.62
CA GLU A 288 -17.57 13.76 -21.92
C GLU A 288 -16.63 12.57 -21.71
N ARG A 289 -16.87 11.49 -22.44
CA ARG A 289 -15.94 10.37 -22.50
C ARG A 289 -14.84 10.64 -23.52
N ARG A 290 -13.59 10.53 -23.06
CA ARG A 290 -12.41 10.69 -23.92
C ARG A 290 -11.53 9.45 -23.82
N ASN A 291 -10.92 9.09 -24.95
CA ASN A 291 -9.95 8.01 -24.99
C ASN A 291 -8.74 8.38 -24.14
N VAL A 292 -8.25 7.43 -23.36
CA VAL A 292 -7.00 7.59 -22.59
C VAL A 292 -5.83 7.58 -23.58
N THR A 293 -5.07 8.67 -23.58
CA THR A 293 -3.90 8.85 -24.46
C THR A 293 -2.69 9.30 -23.66
N TYR A 294 -1.51 9.00 -24.18
CA TYR A 294 -0.21 9.39 -23.64
C TYR A 294 0.55 10.15 -24.71
N GLU A 295 0.93 11.37 -24.40
CA GLU A 295 1.75 12.19 -25.31
C GLU A 295 3.22 11.76 -25.23
N LYS A 296 3.99 12.08 -26.28
CA LYS A 296 5.43 11.81 -26.32
C LYS A 296 6.13 12.36 -25.07
N GLY A 297 6.95 11.52 -24.42
CA GLY A 297 7.67 11.85 -23.20
C GLY A 297 6.90 11.58 -21.90
N GLN A 298 5.60 11.30 -21.98
CA GLN A 298 4.84 10.88 -20.79
C GLN A 298 5.27 9.49 -20.33
N PHE A 299 5.23 9.29 -19.03
CA PHE A 299 5.52 8.00 -18.40
C PHE A 299 4.29 7.09 -18.47
N VAL A 300 4.52 5.84 -18.84
CA VAL A 300 3.52 4.79 -18.98
C VAL A 300 3.92 3.60 -18.13
N TYR A 301 2.98 3.02 -17.37
CA TYR A 301 3.22 1.84 -16.53
C TYR A 301 2.24 0.72 -16.89
N ARG A 302 2.71 -0.26 -17.64
CA ARG A 302 1.85 -1.34 -18.19
C ARG A 302 2.49 -2.70 -18.05
N LEU A 303 1.64 -3.73 -18.17
CA LEU A 303 2.08 -5.12 -18.20
C LEU A 303 3.08 -5.32 -19.35
N SER A 304 4.25 -5.82 -19.01
CA SER A 304 5.23 -6.24 -20.01
C SER A 304 4.77 -7.53 -20.67
N GLY A 305 4.51 -7.50 -21.99
CA GLY A 305 3.89 -8.61 -22.73
C GLY A 305 4.71 -9.91 -22.75
N ARG A 306 5.99 -9.89 -22.38
CA ARG A 306 6.87 -11.06 -22.28
C ARG A 306 7.12 -11.54 -20.86
N ASP A 307 6.86 -10.71 -19.85
CA ASP A 307 7.19 -11.03 -18.45
C ASP A 307 6.05 -11.75 -17.73
N ARG A 308 4.83 -11.75 -18.28
CA ARG A 308 3.71 -12.54 -17.75
C ARG A 308 4.00 -14.05 -17.70
N GLN A 309 4.90 -14.54 -18.58
CA GLN A 309 5.35 -15.95 -18.57
C GLN A 309 6.59 -16.17 -17.70
N ARG A 310 7.34 -15.09 -17.34
CA ARG A 310 8.57 -15.18 -16.54
C ARG A 310 8.34 -15.08 -15.03
N SER A 311 7.36 -14.31 -14.61
CA SER A 311 6.96 -14.22 -13.21
C SER A 311 5.80 -15.16 -12.91
N ALA A 312 5.99 -16.45 -13.11
CA ALA A 312 5.09 -17.49 -12.56
C ALA A 312 5.25 -17.58 -11.02
N SER A 313 5.43 -16.45 -10.35
CA SER A 313 5.38 -16.37 -8.91
C SER A 313 3.93 -16.35 -8.48
N PHE A 314 3.51 -17.43 -7.87
CA PHE A 314 2.20 -17.53 -7.23
C PHE A 314 2.39 -17.28 -5.75
N TYR A 315 1.56 -16.39 -5.20
CA TYR A 315 1.46 -16.21 -3.76
C TYR A 315 1.06 -17.54 -3.10
N THR A 316 1.88 -18.02 -2.20
CA THR A 316 1.55 -19.24 -1.47
C THR A 316 0.51 -18.89 -0.40
N PRO A 317 -0.68 -19.51 -0.41
CA PRO A 317 -1.71 -19.26 0.59
C PRO A 317 -1.18 -19.46 2.02
N GLU A 318 -1.62 -18.59 2.94
CA GLU A 318 -1.17 -18.60 4.34
C GLU A 318 -1.32 -19.97 5.01
N VAL A 319 -2.38 -20.71 4.71
CA VAL A 319 -2.59 -22.07 5.23
C VAL A 319 -1.44 -23.01 4.85
N LEU A 320 -0.91 -22.86 3.62
CA LEU A 320 0.20 -23.70 3.14
C LEU A 320 1.53 -23.24 3.75
N THR A 321 1.78 -21.93 3.85
CA THR A 321 3.02 -21.44 4.50
C THR A 321 3.07 -21.84 5.96
N ARG A 322 1.95 -21.67 6.69
CA ARG A 322 1.83 -22.09 8.09
C ARG A 322 2.09 -23.57 8.27
N PHE A 323 1.43 -24.40 7.47
CA PHE A 323 1.60 -25.85 7.52
C PHE A 323 3.04 -26.27 7.21
N THR A 324 3.63 -25.74 6.15
CA THR A 324 4.99 -26.11 5.73
C THR A 324 6.03 -25.74 6.79
N VAL A 325 5.94 -24.52 7.33
CA VAL A 325 6.84 -24.07 8.40
C VAL A 325 6.65 -24.92 9.66
N GLN A 326 5.40 -25.21 10.04
CA GLN A 326 5.09 -26.07 11.18
C GLN A 326 5.73 -27.46 11.04
N GLN A 327 5.60 -28.08 9.86
CA GLN A 327 6.20 -29.39 9.61
C GLN A 327 7.73 -29.32 9.63
N ALA A 328 8.33 -28.31 9.01
CA ALA A 328 9.78 -28.13 9.03
C ALA A 328 10.32 -27.94 10.46
N LEU A 329 9.63 -27.18 11.29
CA LEU A 329 10.02 -26.99 12.70
C LEU A 329 9.79 -28.26 13.52
N ALA A 330 8.73 -29.03 13.26
CA ALA A 330 8.49 -30.31 13.91
C ALA A 330 9.58 -31.35 13.62
N GLU A 331 10.14 -31.32 12.40
CA GLU A 331 11.27 -32.18 12.01
C GLU A 331 12.63 -31.67 12.55
N LEU A 332 12.72 -30.39 12.90
CA LEU A 332 13.98 -29.78 13.36
C LEU A 332 14.10 -29.78 14.90
N LEU A 333 13.00 -29.49 15.59
CA LEU A 333 12.98 -29.33 17.05
C LEU A 333 12.70 -30.66 17.74
N ASP A 334 13.23 -30.81 18.95
CA ASP A 334 12.95 -31.92 19.86
C ASP A 334 13.28 -33.32 19.27
N GLN A 335 14.37 -33.39 18.50
CA GLN A 335 14.83 -34.65 17.87
C GLN A 335 15.53 -35.59 18.86
N ASP A 336 15.51 -36.88 18.55
CA ASP A 336 16.21 -37.95 19.29
C ASP A 336 15.85 -38.01 20.80
N GLY A 337 14.62 -37.61 21.15
CA GLY A 337 14.16 -37.61 22.53
C GLY A 337 14.76 -36.49 23.40
N ARG A 338 15.43 -35.54 22.77
CA ARG A 338 16.00 -34.35 23.42
C ARG A 338 15.09 -33.15 23.17
N THR A 339 14.79 -32.39 24.23
CA THR A 339 14.06 -31.12 24.11
C THR A 339 15.01 -30.01 23.72
N THR A 340 14.70 -29.29 22.64
CA THR A 340 15.43 -28.08 22.21
C THR A 340 15.14 -26.96 23.22
N SER A 341 16.16 -26.31 23.75
CA SER A 341 16.01 -25.19 24.70
C SER A 341 15.59 -23.88 24.02
N ALA A 342 15.08 -22.94 24.82
CA ALA A 342 14.76 -21.59 24.30
C ALA A 342 16.01 -20.91 23.70
N GLU A 343 17.17 -21.05 24.35
CA GLU A 343 18.43 -20.47 23.88
C GLU A 343 18.86 -21.05 22.52
N GLU A 344 18.70 -22.35 22.31
CA GLU A 344 19.03 -23.00 21.05
C GLU A 344 18.17 -22.48 19.89
N ILE A 345 16.92 -22.10 20.13
CA ILE A 345 16.05 -21.49 19.11
C ILE A 345 16.62 -20.17 18.60
N LEU A 346 17.21 -19.35 19.48
CA LEU A 346 17.81 -18.06 19.09
C LEU A 346 19.04 -18.24 18.18
N HIS A 347 19.66 -19.40 18.18
CA HIS A 347 20.83 -19.73 17.35
C HIS A 347 20.47 -20.39 16.01
N LEU A 348 19.18 -20.65 15.75
CA LEU A 348 18.75 -21.22 14.49
C LEU A 348 18.93 -20.21 13.34
N THR A 349 19.42 -20.71 12.22
CA THR A 349 19.54 -19.94 10.99
C THR A 349 18.48 -20.38 10.00
N VAL A 350 17.67 -19.43 9.55
CA VAL A 350 16.61 -19.67 8.56
C VAL A 350 17.05 -19.08 7.22
N CYS A 351 17.00 -19.89 6.16
CA CYS A 351 17.27 -19.47 4.79
C CYS A 351 16.00 -19.62 3.95
N GLU A 352 15.51 -18.53 3.39
CA GLU A 352 14.43 -18.50 2.41
C GLU A 352 14.99 -18.11 1.05
N PRO A 353 15.30 -19.10 0.18
CA PRO A 353 15.97 -18.84 -1.09
C PRO A 353 15.05 -18.24 -2.17
N ALA A 354 13.73 -18.31 -1.97
CA ALA A 354 12.72 -17.83 -2.90
C ALA A 354 11.74 -16.88 -2.20
N LEU A 355 12.27 -15.86 -1.55
CA LEU A 355 11.59 -14.99 -0.59
C LEU A 355 10.21 -14.50 -1.06
N GLY A 356 10.05 -14.10 -2.33
CA GLY A 356 8.79 -13.56 -2.86
C GLY A 356 8.27 -12.42 -1.98
N SER A 357 7.05 -12.57 -1.44
CA SER A 357 6.44 -11.65 -0.47
C SER A 357 6.97 -11.81 0.97
N GLY A 358 7.86 -12.75 1.23
CA GLY A 358 8.36 -13.06 2.56
C GLY A 358 7.43 -13.91 3.42
N ALA A 359 6.38 -14.50 2.84
CA ALA A 359 5.34 -15.21 3.59
C ALA A 359 5.90 -16.36 4.45
N PHE A 360 6.84 -17.14 3.93
CA PHE A 360 7.49 -18.21 4.70
C PHE A 360 8.41 -17.66 5.78
N ALA A 361 9.18 -16.60 5.49
CA ALA A 361 10.07 -15.98 6.46
C ALA A 361 9.30 -15.38 7.64
N ILE A 362 8.21 -14.66 7.35
CA ILE A 362 7.32 -14.09 8.38
C ILE A 362 6.71 -15.18 9.25
N GLU A 363 6.20 -16.23 8.64
CA GLU A 363 5.60 -17.35 9.36
C GLU A 363 6.64 -18.11 10.20
N ALA A 364 7.86 -18.27 9.69
CA ALA A 364 8.97 -18.86 10.46
C ALA A 364 9.30 -18.04 11.72
N VAL A 365 9.40 -16.72 11.60
CA VAL A 365 9.61 -15.82 12.73
C VAL A 365 8.49 -15.98 13.76
N ARG A 366 7.22 -15.97 13.32
CA ARG A 366 6.07 -16.12 14.20
C ARG A 366 6.10 -17.44 14.98
N GLN A 367 6.28 -18.56 14.30
CA GLN A 367 6.29 -19.89 14.94
C GLN A 367 7.51 -20.08 15.83
N LEU A 368 8.69 -19.60 15.42
CA LEU A 368 9.90 -19.65 16.26
C LEU A 368 9.76 -18.81 17.52
N ALA A 369 9.14 -17.63 17.43
CA ALA A 369 8.84 -16.80 18.60
C ALA A 369 7.89 -17.51 19.59
N GLU A 370 6.82 -18.14 19.09
CA GLU A 370 5.90 -18.94 19.90
C GLU A 370 6.62 -20.12 20.60
N GLN A 371 7.47 -20.82 19.85
CA GLN A 371 8.27 -21.93 20.39
C GLN A 371 9.27 -21.44 21.45
N TYR A 372 9.93 -20.31 21.21
CA TYR A 372 10.84 -19.69 22.18
C TYR A 372 10.14 -19.34 23.49
N LEU A 373 9.03 -18.59 23.41
CA LEU A 373 8.28 -18.16 24.59
C LEU A 373 7.77 -19.34 25.40
N SER A 374 7.15 -20.32 24.75
CA SER A 374 6.64 -21.53 25.43
C SER A 374 7.73 -22.34 26.14
N ARG A 375 8.95 -22.41 25.58
CA ARG A 375 10.07 -23.09 26.23
C ARG A 375 10.65 -22.25 27.37
N ARG A 376 10.78 -20.95 27.14
CA ARG A 376 11.30 -20.04 28.16
C ARG A 376 10.44 -20.00 29.42
N GLU A 377 9.12 -20.05 29.27
CA GLU A 377 8.18 -20.18 30.40
C GLU A 377 8.33 -21.48 31.18
N ARG A 378 8.72 -22.58 30.52
CA ARG A 378 8.94 -23.87 31.17
C ARG A 378 10.30 -23.98 31.86
N GLU A 379 11.28 -23.21 31.40
CA GLU A 379 12.64 -23.17 31.94
C GLU A 379 12.74 -22.26 33.19
N LEU A 380 11.77 -21.35 33.40
CA LEU A 380 11.67 -20.44 34.54
C LEU A 380 10.89 -21.08 35.69
#